data_a7c631b217cc6bf2a0132376575f782c
#
_entry.id   a7c631b217cc6bf2a0132376575f782c
#
_cell.length_a   1.000
_cell.length_b   1.000
_cell.length_c   1.000
_cell.angle_alpha   90.00
_cell.angle_beta   90.00
_cell.angle_gamma   90.00
#
_symmetry.space_group_name_H-M   'P 1'
#
loop_
_entity.id
_entity.type
_entity.pdbx_description
1 polymer ?
#
loop_
_entity_poly.entity_id
_entity_poly.type
_entity_poly.pdbx_seq_one_letter_code
_entity_poly.pdbx_strand_id
1 'polypeptide(L)'
;MSRADEIYRATCLDILENGFWDTDLQVRPKWADGTPAHTVKKFGVVNRYDLREEFPIMTLRRTYWKSAIDEILWIWQKKSNRLDELGSHVWDEWAQPDGTIGKAYGYQLGVKHQYPEGEFDQVDRVLYDLKHNPASRRILTSIFNHADLHEMALAPCAYSMTFNVTGNTLNAILNQRSQDMLTANNWNVCQYAALVHMFAQVSGLQVGELVHVIADCHIYDRHVELVKKMLDNPTFEAPKFVVDPSVTDFYAFTKDSFKMVDYQCNKFDYEIPIAI
;
A
#
# COMPACT_ATOMS: atom_id res chain seq x y z
N MET A 1 22.35 -0.53 5.62
CA MET A 1 21.07 -1.29 5.59
C MET A 1 19.96 -0.27 5.63
N SER A 2 18.98 -0.35 4.75
CA SER A 2 17.84 0.56 4.80
C SER A 2 16.96 0.28 6.02
N ARG A 3 16.30 1.30 6.51
CA ARG A 3 15.33 1.17 7.62
C ARG A 3 14.15 0.28 7.22
N ALA A 4 13.75 0.32 5.95
CA ALA A 4 12.71 -0.54 5.42
C ALA A 4 13.06 -2.03 5.53
N ASP A 5 14.31 -2.40 5.24
CA ASP A 5 14.77 -3.80 5.40
C ASP A 5 14.81 -4.22 6.87
N GLU A 6 15.23 -3.32 7.78
CA GLU A 6 15.23 -3.60 9.22
C GLU A 6 13.82 -3.89 9.73
N ILE A 7 12.87 -3.01 9.40
CA ILE A 7 11.46 -3.15 9.81
C ILE A 7 10.86 -4.44 9.23
N TYR A 8 11.07 -4.68 7.93
CA TYR A 8 10.56 -5.88 7.27
C TYR A 8 11.11 -7.16 7.90
N ARG A 9 12.44 -7.21 8.12
CA ARG A 9 13.12 -8.34 8.74
C ARG A 9 12.62 -8.60 10.16
N ALA A 10 12.53 -7.56 10.99
CA ALA A 10 12.04 -7.67 12.35
C ALA A 10 10.58 -8.16 12.40
N THR A 11 9.72 -7.63 11.52
CA THR A 11 8.32 -8.07 11.42
C THR A 11 8.20 -9.52 10.99
N CYS A 12 8.93 -9.95 9.96
CA CYS A 12 8.89 -11.34 9.49
C CYS A 12 9.44 -12.31 10.53
N LEU A 13 10.53 -11.98 11.22
CA LEU A 13 11.09 -12.81 12.29
C LEU A 13 10.10 -12.95 13.44
N ASP A 14 9.47 -11.85 13.88
CA ASP A 14 8.45 -11.92 14.95
C ASP A 14 7.24 -12.78 14.54
N ILE A 15 6.81 -12.71 13.28
CA ILE A 15 5.74 -13.59 12.78
C ILE A 15 6.18 -15.04 12.82
N LEU A 16 7.38 -15.36 12.33
CA LEU A 16 7.87 -16.73 12.24
C LEU A 16 8.14 -17.38 13.61
N GLU A 17 8.61 -16.59 14.58
CA GLU A 17 8.99 -17.05 15.91
C GLU A 17 7.81 -17.06 16.89
N ASN A 18 6.95 -16.07 16.82
CA ASN A 18 5.91 -15.79 17.82
C ASN A 18 4.49 -15.74 17.23
N GLY A 19 4.32 -16.05 15.95
CA GLY A 19 3.03 -16.00 15.28
C GLY A 19 2.13 -17.18 15.61
N PHE A 20 0.84 -16.98 15.39
CA PHE A 20 -0.19 -17.99 15.50
C PHE A 20 -0.40 -18.68 14.15
N TRP A 21 -0.33 -20.03 14.13
CA TRP A 21 -0.68 -20.83 12.97
C TRP A 21 -2.18 -21.12 12.93
N ASP A 22 -2.82 -20.89 11.79
CA ASP A 22 -4.26 -21.11 11.61
C ASP A 22 -4.59 -22.49 10.98
N THR A 23 -3.69 -23.45 11.10
CA THR A 23 -3.80 -24.78 10.47
C THR A 23 -5.04 -25.57 10.88
N ASP A 24 -5.57 -25.31 12.08
CA ASP A 24 -6.77 -25.96 12.60
C ASP A 24 -8.07 -25.18 12.27
N LEU A 25 -7.96 -24.06 11.55
CA LEU A 25 -9.09 -23.22 11.19
C LEU A 25 -9.51 -23.46 9.73
N GLN A 26 -10.80 -23.27 9.46
CA GLN A 26 -11.28 -23.19 8.09
C GLN A 26 -10.89 -21.82 7.50
N VAL A 27 -10.02 -21.84 6.49
CA VAL A 27 -9.57 -20.65 5.79
C VAL A 27 -10.21 -20.54 4.42
N ARG A 28 -10.47 -19.31 3.95
CA ARG A 28 -11.05 -19.05 2.64
C ARG A 28 -10.04 -19.25 1.50
N PRO A 29 -8.79 -18.72 1.60
CA PRO A 29 -7.84 -18.77 0.49
C PRO A 29 -7.42 -20.22 0.20
N LYS A 30 -7.15 -20.47 -1.09
CA LYS A 30 -6.67 -21.77 -1.56
C LYS A 30 -5.49 -21.58 -2.48
N TRP A 31 -4.62 -22.57 -2.49
CA TRP A 31 -3.59 -22.72 -3.49
C TRP A 31 -4.17 -23.18 -4.84
N ALA A 32 -3.41 -23.05 -5.92
CA ALA A 32 -3.83 -23.48 -7.26
C ALA A 32 -4.23 -24.96 -7.35
N ASP A 33 -3.72 -25.82 -6.46
CA ASP A 33 -4.09 -27.23 -6.36
C ASP A 33 -5.37 -27.49 -5.55
N GLY A 34 -6.04 -26.42 -5.08
CA GLY A 34 -7.28 -26.47 -4.31
C GLY A 34 -7.09 -26.73 -2.82
N THR A 35 -5.86 -26.94 -2.33
CA THR A 35 -5.59 -27.09 -0.89
C THR A 35 -5.74 -25.77 -0.14
N PRO A 36 -6.15 -25.79 1.16
CA PRO A 36 -6.23 -24.58 1.96
C PRO A 36 -4.87 -23.88 2.05
N ALA A 37 -4.86 -22.56 1.95
CA ALA A 37 -3.68 -21.73 2.11
C ALA A 37 -3.67 -21.17 3.54
N HIS A 38 -2.98 -21.88 4.44
CA HIS A 38 -2.84 -21.52 5.84
C HIS A 38 -1.76 -20.47 6.05
N THR A 39 -1.83 -19.77 7.18
CA THR A 39 -0.89 -18.70 7.52
C THR A 39 -0.33 -18.84 8.91
N VAL A 40 0.89 -18.33 9.11
CA VAL A 40 1.38 -17.89 10.40
C VAL A 40 1.25 -16.37 10.47
N LYS A 41 0.70 -15.83 11.56
CA LYS A 41 0.29 -14.43 11.63
C LYS A 41 0.44 -13.79 13.01
N LYS A 42 0.52 -12.46 12.99
CA LYS A 42 0.50 -11.59 14.18
C LYS A 42 -0.64 -10.59 14.04
N PHE A 43 -1.29 -10.32 15.16
CA PHE A 43 -2.33 -9.29 15.26
C PHE A 43 -1.74 -7.95 15.70
N GLY A 44 -2.17 -6.86 15.05
CA GLY A 44 -1.91 -5.51 15.52
C GLY A 44 -0.47 -5.02 15.33
N VAL A 45 0.16 -5.34 14.20
CA VAL A 45 1.52 -4.87 13.87
C VAL A 45 1.47 -3.40 13.46
N VAL A 46 2.42 -2.61 13.98
CA VAL A 46 2.56 -1.18 13.65
C VAL A 46 4.00 -0.91 13.21
N ASN A 47 4.16 -0.58 11.94
CA ASN A 47 5.44 -0.20 11.34
C ASN A 47 5.47 1.32 11.09
N ARG A 48 6.63 1.96 11.31
CA ARG A 48 6.82 3.39 11.16
C ARG A 48 7.96 3.68 10.19
N TYR A 49 7.68 4.51 9.19
CA TYR A 49 8.61 4.91 8.15
C TYR A 49 8.74 6.44 8.14
N ASP A 50 9.90 6.96 8.53
CA ASP A 50 10.19 8.39 8.42
C ASP A 50 10.60 8.72 6.98
N LEU A 51 9.66 9.29 6.23
CA LEU A 51 9.86 9.61 4.81
C LEU A 51 10.80 10.80 4.57
N ARG A 52 11.18 11.51 5.64
CA ARG A 52 12.20 12.57 5.60
C ARG A 52 13.61 11.99 5.51
N GLU A 53 13.81 10.79 6.07
CA GLU A 53 15.10 10.10 6.13
C GLU A 53 15.31 9.24 4.89
N GLU A 54 14.34 8.40 4.55
CA GLU A 54 14.45 7.52 3.39
C GLU A 54 13.08 7.13 2.81
N PHE A 55 13.06 6.77 1.54
CA PHE A 55 11.89 6.13 0.93
C PHE A 55 11.89 4.64 1.31
N PRO A 56 10.75 4.09 1.82
CA PRO A 56 10.72 2.78 2.43
C PRO A 56 10.61 1.63 1.42
N ILE A 57 11.58 1.54 0.51
CA ILE A 57 11.71 0.43 -0.44
C ILE A 57 12.70 -0.60 0.08
N MET A 58 12.32 -1.88 0.07
CA MET A 58 13.23 -2.95 0.48
C MET A 58 14.32 -3.22 -0.55
N THR A 59 15.48 -3.69 -0.08
CA THR A 59 16.61 -4.13 -0.90
C THR A 59 16.83 -5.64 -0.86
N LEU A 60 16.16 -6.35 0.06
CA LEU A 60 16.23 -7.81 0.21
C LEU A 60 15.80 -8.55 -1.06
N ARG A 61 14.88 -7.99 -1.81
CA ARG A 61 14.52 -8.38 -3.17
C ARG A 61 14.03 -7.18 -3.96
N ARG A 62 13.96 -7.32 -5.27
CA ARG A 62 13.44 -6.26 -6.14
C ARG A 62 11.96 -5.99 -5.86
N THR A 63 11.62 -4.73 -5.63
CA THR A 63 10.25 -4.21 -5.67
C THR A 63 10.02 -3.49 -7.00
N TYR A 64 8.98 -3.86 -7.74
CA TYR A 64 8.60 -3.22 -9.00
C TYR A 64 7.86 -1.91 -8.72
N TRP A 65 8.57 -0.96 -8.12
CA TRP A 65 8.02 0.28 -7.57
C TRP A 65 7.32 1.16 -8.62
N LYS A 66 7.74 1.12 -9.90
CA LYS A 66 7.05 1.86 -10.96
C LYS A 66 5.64 1.31 -11.21
N SER A 67 5.45 0.00 -11.16
CA SER A 67 4.13 -0.63 -11.26
C SER A 67 3.30 -0.36 -10.02
N ALA A 68 3.93 -0.34 -8.84
CA ALA A 68 3.26 0.04 -7.60
C ALA A 68 2.77 1.49 -7.63
N ILE A 69 3.56 2.42 -8.19
CA ILE A 69 3.14 3.81 -8.39
C ILE A 69 2.02 3.91 -9.44
N ASP A 70 2.12 3.19 -10.56
CA ASP A 70 1.07 3.20 -11.58
C ASP A 70 -0.28 2.76 -11.00
N GLU A 71 -0.27 1.72 -10.16
CA GLU A 71 -1.47 1.24 -9.47
C GLU A 71 -2.01 2.26 -8.45
N ILE A 72 -1.17 2.91 -7.64
CA ILE A 72 -1.67 3.92 -6.69
C ILE A 72 -2.24 5.15 -7.42
N LEU A 73 -1.68 5.53 -8.57
CA LEU A 73 -2.25 6.57 -9.43
C LEU A 73 -3.59 6.13 -10.03
N TRP A 74 -3.72 4.86 -10.44
CA TRP A 74 -4.98 4.31 -10.92
C TRP A 74 -6.06 4.34 -9.82
N ILE A 75 -5.71 3.97 -8.57
CA ILE A 75 -6.64 3.97 -7.44
C ILE A 75 -7.01 5.41 -7.02
N TRP A 76 -6.02 6.30 -6.81
CA TRP A 76 -6.25 7.59 -6.14
C TRP A 76 -6.43 8.76 -7.10
N GLN A 77 -5.77 8.75 -8.24
CA GLN A 77 -5.83 9.85 -9.19
C GLN A 77 -6.94 9.62 -10.23
N LYS A 78 -6.93 8.46 -10.90
CA LYS A 78 -7.98 8.09 -11.85
C LYS A 78 -9.29 7.70 -11.17
N LYS A 79 -9.23 7.26 -9.91
CA LYS A 79 -10.38 6.77 -9.12
C LYS A 79 -11.12 5.67 -9.88
N SER A 80 -10.35 4.82 -10.54
CA SER A 80 -10.85 3.81 -11.46
C SER A 80 -10.92 2.43 -10.81
N ASN A 81 -11.79 1.60 -11.34
CA ASN A 81 -11.90 0.17 -11.08
C ASN A 81 -11.75 -0.66 -12.36
N ARG A 82 -11.42 -0.01 -13.49
CA ARG A 82 -11.29 -0.63 -14.82
C ARG A 82 -9.86 -1.11 -15.04
N LEU A 83 -9.71 -2.39 -15.38
CA LEU A 83 -8.39 -3.00 -15.57
C LEU A 83 -7.68 -2.56 -16.86
N ASP A 84 -8.41 -2.16 -17.89
CA ASP A 84 -7.85 -1.62 -19.12
C ASP A 84 -7.17 -0.23 -18.96
N GLU A 85 -7.39 0.43 -17.81
CA GLU A 85 -6.75 1.68 -17.43
C GLU A 85 -5.50 1.50 -16.54
N LEU A 86 -5.22 0.27 -16.12
CA LEU A 86 -4.06 -0.09 -15.32
C LEU A 86 -2.96 -0.68 -16.22
N GLY A 87 -1.74 -0.18 -16.09
CA GLY A 87 -0.59 -0.63 -16.91
C GLY A 87 0.08 -1.91 -16.44
N SER A 88 -0.52 -2.66 -15.50
CA SER A 88 0.03 -3.91 -14.95
C SER A 88 -1.07 -4.97 -14.81
N HIS A 89 -0.65 -6.24 -14.70
CA HIS A 89 -1.54 -7.41 -14.61
C HIS A 89 -1.78 -7.90 -13.19
N VAL A 90 -1.49 -7.07 -12.17
CA VAL A 90 -1.56 -7.49 -10.76
C VAL A 90 -2.97 -7.76 -10.25
N TRP A 91 -4.00 -7.36 -11.00
CA TRP A 91 -5.42 -7.55 -10.67
C TRP A 91 -6.16 -8.54 -11.58
N ASP A 92 -5.49 -9.17 -12.54
CA ASP A 92 -6.15 -10.04 -13.54
C ASP A 92 -6.92 -11.20 -12.89
N GLU A 93 -6.41 -11.77 -11.79
CA GLU A 93 -7.07 -12.86 -11.05
C GLU A 93 -8.40 -12.44 -10.37
N TRP A 94 -8.62 -11.13 -10.20
CA TRP A 94 -9.85 -10.57 -9.62
C TRP A 94 -10.74 -9.87 -10.65
N ALA A 95 -10.42 -10.05 -11.94
CA ALA A 95 -11.21 -9.46 -13.03
C ALA A 95 -12.64 -9.99 -13.05
N GLN A 96 -13.62 -9.09 -13.01
CA GLN A 96 -15.01 -9.43 -13.26
C GLN A 96 -15.29 -9.49 -14.79
N PRO A 97 -16.40 -10.11 -15.21
CA PRO A 97 -16.72 -10.25 -16.63
C PRO A 97 -16.83 -8.93 -17.43
N ASP A 98 -17.06 -7.82 -16.74
CA ASP A 98 -17.12 -6.47 -17.30
C ASP A 98 -15.76 -5.76 -17.41
N GLY A 99 -14.68 -6.44 -17.05
CA GLY A 99 -13.31 -5.91 -17.08
C GLY A 99 -12.98 -4.97 -15.93
N THR A 100 -13.75 -5.04 -14.83
CA THR A 100 -13.53 -4.23 -13.62
C THR A 100 -13.19 -5.11 -12.41
N ILE A 101 -12.85 -4.47 -11.30
CA ILE A 101 -12.78 -5.08 -9.95
C ILE A 101 -14.04 -4.78 -9.11
N GLY A 102 -15.15 -4.42 -9.76
CA GLY A 102 -16.39 -4.03 -9.11
C GLY A 102 -16.27 -2.69 -8.38
N LYS A 103 -17.10 -2.47 -7.36
CA LYS A 103 -17.14 -1.22 -6.58
C LYS A 103 -16.00 -1.10 -5.56
N ALA A 104 -14.81 -1.62 -5.87
CA ALA A 104 -13.65 -1.65 -4.98
C ALA A 104 -12.69 -0.48 -5.23
N TYR A 105 -11.83 -0.21 -4.25
CA TYR A 105 -10.69 0.73 -4.31
C TYR A 105 -11.00 2.09 -4.93
N GLY A 106 -10.52 2.37 -6.14
CA GLY A 106 -10.69 3.65 -6.80
C GLY A 106 -12.14 4.09 -6.97
N TYR A 107 -13.04 3.14 -7.23
CA TYR A 107 -14.48 3.43 -7.29
C TYR A 107 -14.98 4.12 -6.01
N GLN A 108 -14.62 3.59 -4.82
CA GLN A 108 -15.06 4.16 -3.54
C GLN A 108 -14.45 5.55 -3.28
N LEU A 109 -13.23 5.81 -3.74
CA LEU A 109 -12.61 7.13 -3.64
C LEU A 109 -13.31 8.17 -4.52
N GLY A 110 -13.83 7.74 -5.67
CA GLY A 110 -14.49 8.63 -6.65
C GLY A 110 -15.96 8.95 -6.32
N VAL A 111 -16.59 8.25 -5.37
CA VAL A 111 -17.97 8.55 -4.96
C VAL A 111 -18.06 9.96 -4.38
N LYS A 112 -18.97 10.75 -4.91
CA LYS A 112 -19.20 12.12 -4.42
C LYS A 112 -20.03 12.13 -3.14
N HIS A 113 -19.62 12.97 -2.22
CA HIS A 113 -20.28 13.18 -0.93
C HIS A 113 -20.55 14.66 -0.70
N GLN A 114 -21.65 14.96 -0.02
CA GLN A 114 -22.02 16.32 0.34
C GLN A 114 -21.33 16.74 1.64
N TYR A 115 -20.61 17.85 1.59
CA TYR A 115 -19.98 18.52 2.74
C TYR A 115 -20.53 19.94 2.90
N PRO A 116 -20.32 20.61 4.03
CA PRO A 116 -20.76 22.01 4.20
C PRO A 116 -20.18 22.95 3.15
N GLU A 117 -18.97 22.68 2.67
CA GLU A 117 -18.23 23.50 1.69
C GLU A 117 -18.58 23.16 0.24
N GLY A 118 -19.32 22.06 -0.02
CA GLY A 118 -19.70 21.64 -1.36
C GLY A 118 -19.66 20.14 -1.55
N GLU A 119 -19.75 19.70 -2.79
CA GLU A 119 -19.68 18.29 -3.17
C GLU A 119 -18.25 17.91 -3.54
N PHE A 120 -17.70 16.91 -2.88
CA PHE A 120 -16.35 16.38 -3.11
C PHE A 120 -16.38 14.86 -3.14
N ASP A 121 -15.48 14.26 -3.91
CA ASP A 121 -15.06 12.89 -3.61
C ASP A 121 -14.00 12.89 -2.49
N GLN A 122 -13.60 11.69 -2.05
CA GLN A 122 -12.72 11.59 -0.88
C GLN A 122 -11.32 12.17 -1.14
N VAL A 123 -10.79 12.06 -2.36
CA VAL A 123 -9.46 12.58 -2.73
C VAL A 123 -9.48 14.10 -2.79
N ASP A 124 -10.49 14.67 -3.48
CA ASP A 124 -10.66 16.12 -3.58
C ASP A 124 -10.91 16.75 -2.20
N ARG A 125 -11.62 16.01 -1.31
CA ARG A 125 -11.84 16.44 0.07
C ARG A 125 -10.52 16.50 0.86
N VAL A 126 -9.65 15.52 0.72
CA VAL A 126 -8.31 15.54 1.36
C VAL A 126 -7.50 16.72 0.84
N LEU A 127 -7.45 16.94 -0.48
CA LEU A 127 -6.74 18.06 -1.10
C LEU A 127 -7.26 19.41 -0.59
N TYR A 128 -8.59 19.56 -0.50
CA TYR A 128 -9.22 20.76 0.05
C TYR A 128 -8.81 21.01 1.51
N ASP A 129 -8.93 19.98 2.36
CA ASP A 129 -8.64 20.12 3.79
C ASP A 129 -7.15 20.40 4.05
N LEU A 130 -6.23 19.75 3.34
CA LEU A 130 -4.80 20.02 3.48
C LEU A 130 -4.42 21.47 3.13
N LYS A 131 -5.13 22.09 2.20
CA LYS A 131 -4.88 23.49 1.78
C LYS A 131 -5.61 24.51 2.65
N HIS A 132 -6.84 24.23 3.04
CA HIS A 132 -7.72 25.22 3.68
C HIS A 132 -7.96 24.97 5.16
N ASN A 133 -7.74 23.75 5.63
CA ASN A 133 -8.04 23.33 7.00
C ASN A 133 -7.03 22.32 7.55
N PRO A 134 -5.70 22.61 7.44
CA PRO A 134 -4.65 21.63 7.79
C PRO A 134 -4.66 21.20 9.26
N ALA A 135 -5.22 22.00 10.17
CA ALA A 135 -5.37 21.64 11.58
C ALA A 135 -6.54 20.66 11.85
N SER A 136 -7.31 20.28 10.83
CA SER A 136 -8.42 19.35 10.98
C SER A 136 -7.94 17.96 11.41
N ARG A 137 -8.66 17.36 12.35
CA ARG A 137 -8.49 15.96 12.77
C ARG A 137 -9.41 15.00 12.01
N ARG A 138 -9.99 15.47 10.90
CA ARG A 138 -10.99 14.74 10.09
C ARG A 138 -10.51 14.54 8.65
N ILE A 139 -9.22 14.69 8.39
CA ILE A 139 -8.65 14.47 7.06
C ILE A 139 -8.39 12.97 6.91
N LEU A 140 -9.35 12.27 6.38
CA LEU A 140 -9.26 10.82 6.21
C LEU A 140 -10.09 10.33 5.02
N THR A 141 -9.71 9.16 4.52
CA THR A 141 -10.46 8.39 3.53
C THR A 141 -10.82 7.03 4.09
N SER A 142 -11.95 6.46 3.66
CA SER A 142 -12.35 5.10 3.95
C SER A 142 -13.03 4.48 2.73
N ILE A 143 -12.50 3.35 2.29
CA ILE A 143 -12.99 2.66 1.10
C ILE A 143 -13.62 1.29 1.42
N PHE A 144 -13.73 0.95 2.71
CA PHE A 144 -14.43 -0.24 3.17
C PHE A 144 -15.92 0.09 3.38
N ASN A 145 -16.67 0.08 2.28
CA ASN A 145 -18.09 0.39 2.29
C ASN A 145 -18.93 -0.88 2.41
N HIS A 146 -19.55 -1.10 3.56
CA HIS A 146 -20.35 -2.30 3.82
C HIS A 146 -21.53 -2.46 2.86
N ALA A 147 -22.09 -1.37 2.36
CA ALA A 147 -23.21 -1.42 1.41
C ALA A 147 -22.81 -2.03 0.05
N ASP A 148 -21.54 -1.88 -0.34
CA ASP A 148 -21.03 -2.29 -1.66
C ASP A 148 -20.13 -3.54 -1.61
N LEU A 149 -19.87 -4.14 -0.42
CA LEU A 149 -18.94 -5.28 -0.29
C LEU A 149 -19.29 -6.46 -1.20
N HIS A 150 -20.58 -6.69 -1.43
CA HIS A 150 -21.07 -7.78 -2.28
C HIS A 150 -20.82 -7.55 -3.79
N GLU A 151 -20.50 -6.32 -4.19
CA GLU A 151 -20.17 -5.94 -5.56
C GLU A 151 -18.65 -5.74 -5.76
N MET A 152 -17.82 -6.00 -4.74
CA MET A 152 -16.37 -5.92 -4.82
C MET A 152 -15.77 -7.26 -5.18
N ALA A 153 -14.88 -7.31 -6.18
CA ALA A 153 -14.13 -8.52 -6.50
C ALA A 153 -13.22 -8.94 -5.33
N LEU A 154 -12.67 -7.96 -4.61
CA LEU A 154 -11.89 -8.16 -3.40
C LEU A 154 -12.18 -7.01 -2.43
N ALA A 155 -12.57 -7.34 -1.20
CA ALA A 155 -12.71 -6.34 -0.13
C ALA A 155 -11.35 -5.67 0.14
N PRO A 156 -11.27 -4.33 0.21
CA PRO A 156 -10.01 -3.60 0.33
C PRO A 156 -9.16 -4.04 1.53
N CYS A 157 -7.90 -4.40 1.28
CA CYS A 157 -6.93 -4.70 2.33
C CYS A 157 -6.43 -3.41 2.99
N ALA A 158 -5.90 -2.49 2.20
CA ALA A 158 -5.57 -1.12 2.59
C ALA A 158 -6.87 -0.29 2.50
N TYR A 159 -7.56 -0.10 3.61
CA TYR A 159 -8.95 0.35 3.58
C TYR A 159 -9.16 1.80 4.03
N SER A 160 -8.18 2.40 4.69
CA SER A 160 -8.32 3.76 5.22
C SER A 160 -6.97 4.45 5.33
N MET A 161 -6.95 5.74 4.98
CA MET A 161 -5.83 6.66 5.22
C MET A 161 -6.30 7.79 6.12
N THR A 162 -5.51 8.09 7.16
CA THR A 162 -5.71 9.29 7.98
C THR A 162 -4.50 10.20 7.82
N PHE A 163 -4.73 11.47 7.57
CA PHE A 163 -3.70 12.48 7.41
C PHE A 163 -3.70 13.44 8.59
N ASN A 164 -2.51 13.89 8.98
CA ASN A 164 -2.32 14.86 10.06
C ASN A 164 -1.17 15.81 9.71
N VAL A 165 -1.43 17.10 9.87
CA VAL A 165 -0.40 18.14 9.70
C VAL A 165 0.11 18.58 11.07
N THR A 166 1.38 18.39 11.33
CA THR A 166 2.07 18.86 12.54
C THR A 166 3.10 19.92 12.15
N GLY A 167 2.86 21.16 12.54
CA GLY A 167 3.65 22.30 12.04
C GLY A 167 3.48 22.45 10.53
N ASN A 168 4.53 22.21 9.76
CA ASN A 168 4.50 22.19 8.29
C ASN A 168 4.74 20.78 7.71
N THR A 169 4.50 19.74 8.50
CA THR A 169 4.83 18.35 8.14
C THR A 169 3.57 17.52 8.02
N LEU A 170 3.41 16.85 6.88
CA LEU A 170 2.31 15.92 6.60
C LEU A 170 2.70 14.51 7.05
N ASN A 171 1.98 13.98 8.04
CA ASN A 171 2.06 12.60 8.48
C ASN A 171 0.83 11.84 8.01
N ALA A 172 0.96 10.53 7.87
CA ALA A 172 -0.17 9.69 7.49
C ALA A 172 -0.18 8.34 8.24
N ILE A 173 -1.39 7.83 8.47
CA ILE A 173 -1.61 6.47 8.96
C ILE A 173 -2.31 5.69 7.87
N LEU A 174 -1.72 4.58 7.43
CA LEU A 174 -2.35 3.58 6.60
C LEU A 174 -2.94 2.48 7.50
N ASN A 175 -4.24 2.28 7.45
CA ASN A 175 -4.91 1.15 8.11
C ASN A 175 -5.14 0.02 7.12
N GLN A 176 -4.61 -1.14 7.45
CA GLN A 176 -4.70 -2.34 6.62
C GLN A 176 -5.26 -3.51 7.44
N ARG A 177 -6.32 -4.16 6.94
CA ARG A 177 -6.96 -5.29 7.65
C ARG A 177 -6.20 -6.59 7.48
N SER A 178 -5.44 -6.73 6.40
CA SER A 178 -4.77 -7.97 6.01
C SER A 178 -3.55 -7.67 5.16
N GLN A 179 -2.40 -8.26 5.48
CA GLN A 179 -1.13 -8.02 4.80
C GLN A 179 -0.33 -9.29 4.62
N ASP A 180 -0.24 -9.76 3.38
CA ASP A 180 0.75 -10.78 2.99
C ASP A 180 2.14 -10.14 2.95
N MET A 181 3.03 -10.65 3.80
CA MET A 181 4.37 -10.08 3.93
C MET A 181 5.24 -10.34 2.69
N LEU A 182 5.10 -11.50 2.03
CA LEU A 182 5.95 -11.81 0.88
C LEU A 182 5.49 -11.09 -0.38
N THR A 183 4.21 -11.13 -0.73
CA THR A 183 3.75 -10.64 -2.02
C THR A 183 3.39 -9.16 -2.02
N ALA A 184 2.76 -8.66 -0.95
CA ALA A 184 2.10 -7.35 -0.96
C ALA A 184 2.75 -6.28 -0.06
N ASN A 185 3.48 -6.65 1.02
CA ASN A 185 3.90 -5.67 2.02
C ASN A 185 4.67 -4.49 1.43
N ASN A 186 5.83 -4.74 0.80
CA ASN A 186 6.65 -3.62 0.33
C ASN A 186 6.04 -2.91 -0.90
N TRP A 187 5.19 -3.61 -1.64
CA TRP A 187 4.40 -3.00 -2.70
C TRP A 187 3.48 -1.91 -2.14
N ASN A 188 2.65 -2.25 -1.14
CA ASN A 188 1.77 -1.29 -0.49
C ASN A 188 2.52 -0.17 0.22
N VAL A 189 3.61 -0.48 0.93
CA VAL A 189 4.43 0.54 1.60
C VAL A 189 4.96 1.57 0.61
N CYS A 190 5.50 1.14 -0.55
CA CYS A 190 5.97 2.04 -1.61
C CYS A 190 4.82 2.90 -2.18
N GLN A 191 3.66 2.30 -2.43
CA GLN A 191 2.47 3.00 -2.92
C GLN A 191 2.08 4.15 -2.02
N TYR A 192 1.87 3.86 -0.75
CA TYR A 192 1.36 4.85 0.20
C TYR A 192 2.43 5.86 0.62
N ALA A 193 3.71 5.48 0.62
CA ALA A 193 4.80 6.44 0.79
C ALA A 193 4.84 7.46 -0.36
N ALA A 194 4.76 7.00 -1.62
CA ALA A 194 4.67 7.89 -2.78
C ALA A 194 3.45 8.80 -2.71
N LEU A 195 2.30 8.27 -2.29
CA LEU A 195 1.07 9.03 -2.11
C LEU A 195 1.23 10.16 -1.08
N VAL A 196 1.90 9.92 0.05
CA VAL A 196 2.18 10.96 1.05
C VAL A 196 3.08 12.06 0.46
N HIS A 197 4.11 11.70 -0.31
CA HIS A 197 4.94 12.67 -1.03
C HIS A 197 4.12 13.53 -2.00
N MET A 198 3.19 12.92 -2.76
CA MET A 198 2.31 13.65 -3.70
C MET A 198 1.45 14.68 -2.96
N PHE A 199 0.74 14.26 -1.91
CA PHE A 199 -0.11 15.17 -1.13
C PHE A 199 0.70 16.27 -0.45
N ALA A 200 1.88 15.96 0.12
CA ALA A 200 2.75 16.95 0.74
C ALA A 200 3.18 18.00 -0.28
N GLN A 201 3.68 17.60 -1.45
CA GLN A 201 4.16 18.51 -2.48
C GLN A 201 3.07 19.46 -2.98
N VAL A 202 1.90 18.95 -3.38
CA VAL A 202 0.83 19.79 -3.94
C VAL A 202 0.13 20.67 -2.91
N SER A 203 0.30 20.37 -1.62
CA SER A 203 -0.23 21.15 -0.51
C SER A 203 0.80 22.12 0.09
N GLY A 204 2.05 22.15 -0.43
CA GLY A 204 3.12 23.00 0.07
C GLY A 204 3.63 22.57 1.46
N LEU A 205 3.46 21.30 1.83
CA LEU A 205 3.87 20.72 3.09
C LEU A 205 5.18 19.92 2.92
N GLN A 206 5.90 19.75 4.01
CA GLN A 206 7.00 18.80 4.08
C GLN A 206 6.44 17.39 4.28
N VAL A 207 7.07 16.39 3.67
CA VAL A 207 6.75 14.99 3.96
C VAL A 207 7.19 14.63 5.36
N GLY A 208 6.40 13.81 6.05
CA GLY A 208 6.66 13.36 7.42
C GLY A 208 6.75 11.85 7.53
N GLU A 209 5.96 11.27 8.42
CA GLU A 209 5.97 9.85 8.73
C GLU A 209 4.77 9.13 8.08
N LEU A 210 5.02 7.92 7.56
CA LEU A 210 3.99 6.95 7.24
C LEU A 210 3.95 5.89 8.34
N VAL A 211 2.83 5.81 9.07
CA VAL A 211 2.56 4.76 10.04
C VAL A 211 1.66 3.72 9.40
N HIS A 212 2.12 2.49 9.31
CA HIS A 212 1.40 1.36 8.73
C HIS A 212 0.85 0.48 9.85
N VAL A 213 -0.45 0.50 10.04
CA VAL A 213 -1.18 -0.28 11.06
C VAL A 213 -1.84 -1.48 10.37
N ILE A 214 -1.47 -2.68 10.80
CA ILE A 214 -1.87 -3.94 10.17
C ILE A 214 -2.59 -4.81 11.18
N ALA A 215 -3.86 -5.12 10.95
CA ALA A 215 -4.62 -5.97 11.85
C ALA A 215 -4.20 -7.44 11.75
N ASP A 216 -4.13 -8.01 10.56
CA ASP A 216 -3.67 -9.38 10.30
C ASP A 216 -2.42 -9.33 9.42
N CYS A 217 -1.25 -9.50 10.04
CA CYS A 217 0.05 -9.48 9.36
C CYS A 217 0.57 -10.91 9.27
N HIS A 218 0.67 -11.46 8.04
CA HIS A 218 0.86 -12.89 7.87
C HIS A 218 1.87 -13.30 6.80
N ILE A 219 2.33 -14.52 6.94
CA ILE A 219 3.13 -15.26 5.95
C ILE A 219 2.38 -16.55 5.66
N TYR A 220 2.05 -16.82 4.39
CA TYR A 220 1.45 -18.08 4.00
C TYR A 220 2.39 -19.27 4.21
N ASP A 221 1.84 -20.44 4.45
CA ASP A 221 2.58 -21.68 4.73
C ASP A 221 3.64 -21.99 3.63
N ARG A 222 3.27 -21.89 2.35
CA ARG A 222 4.21 -22.10 1.22
C ARG A 222 5.19 -20.94 1.02
N HIS A 223 4.96 -19.80 1.67
CA HIS A 223 5.87 -18.65 1.63
C HIS A 223 6.96 -18.69 2.70
N VAL A 224 6.82 -19.49 3.76
CA VAL A 224 7.72 -19.49 4.91
C VAL A 224 9.17 -19.68 4.51
N GLU A 225 9.47 -20.73 3.74
CA GLU A 225 10.85 -21.00 3.30
C GLU A 225 11.38 -19.94 2.31
N LEU A 226 10.51 -19.34 1.50
CA LEU A 226 10.87 -18.23 0.61
C LEU A 226 11.23 -16.98 1.41
N VAL A 227 10.45 -16.66 2.44
CA VAL A 227 10.73 -15.54 3.34
C VAL A 227 12.05 -15.76 4.06
N LYS A 228 12.31 -16.93 4.65
CA LYS A 228 13.60 -17.23 5.29
C LYS A 228 14.78 -17.00 4.36
N LYS A 229 14.73 -17.56 3.14
CA LYS A 229 15.76 -17.35 2.11
C LYS A 229 15.95 -15.87 1.77
N MET A 230 14.87 -15.12 1.67
CA MET A 230 14.94 -13.68 1.37
C MET A 230 15.56 -12.90 2.53
N LEU A 231 15.26 -13.26 3.77
CA LEU A 231 15.83 -12.62 4.95
C LEU A 231 17.36 -12.85 5.08
N ASP A 232 17.89 -13.92 4.49
CA ASP A 232 19.33 -14.19 4.46
C ASP A 232 20.09 -13.32 3.43
N ASN A 233 19.40 -12.66 2.52
CA ASN A 233 20.03 -11.82 1.52
C ASN A 233 20.74 -10.61 2.17
N PRO A 234 21.89 -10.18 1.60
CA PRO A 234 22.53 -8.93 2.01
C PRO A 234 21.60 -7.74 1.75
N THR A 235 21.77 -6.69 2.51
CA THR A 235 21.04 -5.43 2.33
C THR A 235 21.91 -4.38 1.70
N PHE A 236 21.29 -3.40 1.03
CA PHE A 236 21.97 -2.24 0.47
C PHE A 236 21.50 -0.96 1.19
N GLU A 237 22.12 0.16 0.89
CA GLU A 237 21.67 1.46 1.34
C GLU A 237 20.34 1.83 0.69
N ALA A 238 19.54 2.64 1.39
CA ALA A 238 18.30 3.15 0.84
C ALA A 238 18.58 4.05 -0.37
N PRO A 239 17.82 3.88 -1.47
CA PRO A 239 17.96 4.76 -2.61
C PRO A 239 17.39 6.15 -2.31
N LYS A 240 17.80 7.13 -3.13
CA LYS A 240 17.19 8.45 -3.08
C LYS A 240 15.91 8.47 -3.93
N PHE A 241 14.80 8.75 -3.28
CA PHE A 241 13.52 8.99 -3.96
C PHE A 241 13.40 10.47 -4.34
N VAL A 242 13.08 10.73 -5.59
CA VAL A 242 12.94 12.09 -6.13
C VAL A 242 11.59 12.22 -6.79
N VAL A 243 10.83 13.22 -6.38
CA VAL A 243 9.58 13.64 -7.02
C VAL A 243 9.86 14.87 -7.88
N ASP A 244 9.32 14.91 -9.09
CA ASP A 244 9.47 16.07 -9.98
C ASP A 244 8.87 17.31 -9.33
N PRO A 245 9.68 18.33 -8.96
CA PRO A 245 9.21 19.49 -8.26
C PRO A 245 8.33 20.42 -9.10
N SER A 246 8.32 20.23 -10.43
CA SER A 246 7.48 21.01 -11.33
C SER A 246 6.00 20.63 -11.31
N VAL A 247 5.68 19.44 -10.78
CA VAL A 247 4.28 18.97 -10.66
C VAL A 247 3.63 19.60 -9.44
N THR A 248 2.68 20.49 -9.68
CA THR A 248 1.94 21.26 -8.66
C THR A 248 0.46 20.87 -8.53
N ASP A 249 -0.02 20.02 -9.42
CA ASP A 249 -1.38 19.48 -9.42
C ASP A 249 -1.33 17.98 -9.13
N PHE A 250 -2.14 17.50 -8.17
CA PHE A 250 -2.24 16.10 -7.80
C PHE A 250 -2.58 15.20 -9.00
N TYR A 251 -3.42 15.69 -9.90
CA TYR A 251 -3.86 14.94 -11.08
C TYR A 251 -2.88 14.98 -12.26
N ALA A 252 -1.80 15.75 -12.15
CA ALA A 252 -0.75 15.81 -13.17
C ALA A 252 0.41 14.83 -12.94
N PHE A 253 0.49 14.17 -11.80
CA PHE A 253 1.52 13.15 -11.58
C PHE A 253 1.35 11.97 -12.55
N THR A 254 2.48 11.50 -13.04
CA THR A 254 2.61 10.26 -13.81
C THR A 254 3.69 9.38 -13.16
N LYS A 255 3.80 8.12 -13.57
CA LYS A 255 4.91 7.26 -13.09
C LYS A 255 6.31 7.82 -13.40
N ASP A 256 6.43 8.70 -14.40
CA ASP A 256 7.69 9.34 -14.78
C ASP A 256 8.01 10.59 -13.95
N SER A 257 7.05 11.07 -13.16
CA SER A 257 7.27 12.13 -12.16
C SER A 257 8.12 11.68 -10.98
N PHE A 258 8.45 10.38 -10.91
CA PHE A 258 9.19 9.78 -9.81
C PHE A 258 10.47 9.11 -10.29
N LYS A 259 11.54 9.27 -9.51
CA LYS A 259 12.83 8.61 -9.78
C LYS A 259 13.34 7.95 -8.50
N MET A 260 13.88 6.75 -8.65
CA MET A 260 14.59 6.04 -7.60
C MET A 260 16.08 5.97 -8.02
N VAL A 261 16.88 6.85 -7.41
CA VAL A 261 18.31 6.98 -7.75
C VAL A 261 19.11 6.01 -6.88
N ASP A 262 20.03 5.27 -7.50
CA ASP A 262 20.94 4.30 -6.87
C ASP A 262 20.21 3.11 -6.18
N TYR A 263 19.04 2.72 -6.69
CA TYR A 263 18.32 1.55 -6.16
C TYR A 263 19.06 0.26 -6.51
N GLN A 264 19.62 -0.37 -5.48
CA GLN A 264 20.23 -1.69 -5.54
C GLN A 264 19.37 -2.68 -4.75
N CYS A 265 19.22 -3.89 -5.28
CA CYS A 265 18.45 -4.94 -4.63
C CYS A 265 18.92 -6.32 -5.08
N ASN A 266 18.62 -7.33 -4.28
CA ASN A 266 18.92 -8.70 -4.64
C ASN A 266 17.97 -9.23 -5.71
N LYS A 267 18.46 -10.15 -6.54
CA LYS A 267 17.61 -11.01 -7.36
C LYS A 267 16.90 -12.02 -6.44
N PHE A 268 15.67 -12.34 -6.81
CA PHE A 268 14.88 -13.33 -6.12
C PHE A 268 14.16 -14.18 -7.16
N ASP A 269 14.93 -15.11 -7.75
CA ASP A 269 14.51 -15.92 -8.90
C ASP A 269 13.77 -17.20 -8.42
N TYR A 270 12.80 -17.02 -7.52
CA TYR A 270 11.92 -18.07 -7.05
C TYR A 270 10.49 -17.82 -7.55
N GLU A 271 9.83 -18.89 -7.97
CA GLU A 271 8.39 -18.84 -8.21
C GLU A 271 7.66 -18.64 -6.88
N ILE A 272 6.82 -17.62 -6.81
CA ILE A 272 6.03 -17.30 -5.62
C ILE A 272 4.58 -17.73 -5.91
N PRO A 273 4.09 -18.81 -5.28
CA PRO A 273 2.70 -19.23 -5.47
C PRO A 273 1.74 -18.18 -4.92
N ILE A 274 0.59 -18.04 -5.56
CA ILE A 274 -0.47 -17.11 -5.15
C ILE A 274 -1.62 -17.91 -4.56
N ALA A 275 -2.14 -17.44 -3.41
CA ALA A 275 -3.35 -17.96 -2.77
C ALA A 275 -4.54 -17.04 -3.09
N ILE A 276 -5.67 -17.62 -3.53
CA ILE A 276 -6.88 -16.89 -3.95
C ILE A 276 -8.07 -17.27 -3.08
#